data_cf8b54fe751bf042605963d00b0c5073
#
_entry.id   cf8b54fe751bf042605963d00b0c5073
#
_cell.length_a   1.000
_cell.length_b   1.000
_cell.length_c   1.000
_cell.angle_alpha   90.00
_cell.angle_beta   90.00
_cell.angle_gamma   90.00
#
_symmetry.space_group_name_H-M   'P 1'
#
loop_
_entity.id
_entity.type
_entity.pdbx_description
1 polymer ?
#
loop_
_entity_poly.entity_id
_entity_poly.type
_entity_poly.pdbx_seq_one_letter_code
_entity_poly.pdbx_strand_id
1 'polypeptide(L)'
;MPYFAPVPPGVSPQVAALREVRPVSTEDIDYTSLPLWERLVQAIDPKARVEVDADRQTFNEQTQVFTATGNAVLRHRGAVLEADEIEVNLLTRKATATGEEVVLTRGDQILRGKRLDYDLDAESGVFYQVRGGLRLEEAARDTNLMDAPVLVDPATPRRVFVPQTAVERPGRGLQRFTADELTFDSKGGGTATNLKITNDPFDPPELELQARRATLTRLPNGDSEIRAKGGQLAFDRRIAVPLLRDRVVISRRRRDPLPLELGYDQRDLGGVFLSRTFDVVDDRHVTFQITPIFLLQRTIERGFGWGTNFGLRSRLVADVAPDTTVKLEGLLSRLDFRDTDERLRARFQLEHRWLPQHRFIADAAYRQRVFNGSLGFEDVRFGAGVALLSNQPITLDKAGTTQLQYVLSARIITADSDDTNDPDGQELRTLGRYQGALTLSRSITLWQGKPLPPTATEGLRFSPRPLTPSVGFSAGISSINNFYSNGATQIVLGGDVGFSGQLGHFAKNWFDYTAFRVSYSPRFRLTEASPFFFDRRVDQQVVNLFLAQQIFGPLRATANITLSLDNGGAQIISATYGLEYSRRTYGVSVFFNPERAQGGILFRLNEFNWTGNPEPLLERDQIVPRLDAL
;
A
#
# COMPACT_ATOMS: atom_id res chain seq x y z
N MET A 1 5.59 13.69 31.37
CA MET A 1 6.32 12.96 32.43
C MET A 1 6.46 11.53 31.92
N PRO A 2 7.67 11.02 31.67
CA PRO A 2 7.84 9.64 31.22
C PRO A 2 7.78 8.69 32.43
N TYR A 3 6.98 7.65 32.33
CA TYR A 3 6.92 6.56 33.31
C TYR A 3 8.13 5.65 33.11
N PHE A 4 8.95 5.54 34.16
CA PHE A 4 9.99 4.53 34.27
C PHE A 4 9.37 3.21 34.76
N ALA A 5 9.65 2.12 34.06
CA ALA A 5 9.36 0.77 34.53
C ALA A 5 10.36 0.38 35.65
N PRO A 6 9.96 -0.36 36.69
CA PRO A 6 10.86 -0.74 37.79
C PRO A 6 11.88 -1.80 37.34
N VAL A 7 13.13 -1.57 37.68
CA VAL A 7 14.26 -2.50 37.52
C VAL A 7 14.12 -3.66 38.51
N PRO A 8 14.34 -4.92 38.11
CA PRO A 8 14.30 -6.05 39.03
C PRO A 8 15.47 -6.00 40.03
N PRO A 9 15.28 -6.43 41.30
CA PRO A 9 16.29 -6.37 42.31
C PRO A 9 17.37 -7.44 42.10
N GLY A 10 18.62 -7.03 41.99
CA GLY A 10 19.78 -7.94 41.95
C GLY A 10 21.01 -7.46 41.18
N VAL A 11 21.04 -6.25 40.64
CA VAL A 11 22.25 -5.74 39.98
C VAL A 11 22.94 -4.70 40.88
N SER A 12 24.18 -5.00 41.25
CA SER A 12 25.06 -4.17 42.04
C SER A 12 25.38 -2.81 41.38
N PRO A 13 25.48 -1.69 42.14
CA PRO A 13 25.63 -0.35 41.56
C PRO A 13 27.09 0.07 41.27
N GLN A 14 27.90 -0.80 40.68
CA GLN A 14 29.32 -0.50 40.40
C GLN A 14 29.67 -0.28 38.91
N VAL A 15 28.72 -0.13 38.00
CA VAL A 15 29.02 0.14 36.59
C VAL A 15 28.62 1.56 36.12
N ALA A 16 28.47 2.49 37.04
CA ALA A 16 28.17 3.88 36.74
C ALA A 16 29.36 4.82 36.95
N ALA A 17 30.49 4.56 36.32
CA ALA A 17 31.60 5.52 36.22
C ALA A 17 32.36 5.32 34.90
N LEU A 18 31.66 5.50 33.75
CA LEU A 18 32.34 5.86 32.52
C LEU A 18 32.60 7.37 32.57
N ARG A 19 33.85 7.73 32.95
CA ARG A 19 34.38 9.09 32.81
C ARG A 19 34.16 9.57 31.38
N GLU A 20 33.58 10.75 31.26
CA GLU A 20 33.67 11.57 30.03
C GLU A 20 35.16 11.74 29.69
N VAL A 21 35.60 11.04 28.69
CA VAL A 21 36.88 11.33 28.03
C VAL A 21 36.62 12.53 27.10
N ARG A 22 37.08 13.71 27.52
CA ARG A 22 37.14 14.88 26.64
C ARG A 22 37.96 14.49 25.39
N PRO A 23 37.50 14.78 24.16
CA PRO A 23 38.34 14.59 23.01
C PRO A 23 39.55 15.50 23.13
N VAL A 24 40.73 14.90 23.13
CA VAL A 24 41.99 15.64 23.02
C VAL A 24 42.03 16.19 21.60
N SER A 25 42.18 17.52 21.49
CA SER A 25 42.38 18.18 20.21
C SER A 25 43.63 17.61 19.53
N THR A 26 43.51 17.12 18.31
CA THR A 26 44.61 16.51 17.54
C THR A 26 45.54 17.52 16.90
N GLU A 27 45.46 18.82 17.23
CA GLU A 27 46.22 19.89 16.58
C GLU A 27 47.64 20.14 17.15
N ASP A 28 48.04 19.52 18.29
CA ASP A 28 49.31 19.80 18.94
C ASP A 28 50.25 18.59 19.12
N ILE A 29 50.08 17.51 18.34
CA ILE A 29 51.01 16.37 18.42
C ILE A 29 52.07 16.50 17.30
N ASP A 30 53.32 16.76 17.67
CA ASP A 30 54.45 16.70 16.76
C ASP A 30 54.76 15.24 16.38
N TYR A 31 54.20 14.82 15.26
CA TYR A 31 54.31 13.47 14.70
C TYR A 31 55.72 13.11 14.23
N THR A 32 56.67 14.05 14.18
CA THR A 32 58.03 13.78 13.75
C THR A 32 58.89 13.14 14.83
N SER A 33 58.49 13.22 16.07
CA SER A 33 59.24 12.70 17.24
C SER A 33 58.88 11.24 17.61
N LEU A 34 57.88 10.63 16.99
CA LEU A 34 57.44 9.27 17.28
C LEU A 34 58.33 8.20 16.62
N PRO A 35 58.57 7.04 17.31
CA PRO A 35 59.29 5.91 16.68
C PRO A 35 58.60 5.43 15.37
N LEU A 36 59.38 4.87 14.45
CA LEU A 36 58.87 4.45 13.12
C LEU A 36 57.67 3.48 13.20
N TRP A 37 57.66 2.60 14.21
CA TRP A 37 56.59 1.65 14.42
C TRP A 37 55.30 2.32 14.94
N GLU A 38 55.37 3.39 15.75
CA GLU A 38 54.19 4.15 16.17
C GLU A 38 53.60 4.97 15.03
N ARG A 39 54.44 5.49 14.10
CA ARG A 39 53.98 6.13 12.88
C ARG A 39 53.31 5.15 11.93
N LEU A 40 53.78 3.91 11.83
CA LEU A 40 53.17 2.84 11.06
C LEU A 40 51.82 2.41 11.66
N VAL A 41 51.70 2.34 12.98
CA VAL A 41 50.42 2.03 13.68
C VAL A 41 49.41 3.16 13.50
N GLN A 42 49.82 4.43 13.46
CA GLN A 42 48.92 5.57 13.23
C GLN A 42 48.54 5.74 11.74
N ALA A 43 49.36 5.25 10.83
CA ALA A 43 49.07 5.25 9.38
C ALA A 43 48.09 4.15 8.96
N ILE A 44 47.78 3.20 9.84
CA ILE A 44 46.73 2.19 9.62
C ILE A 44 45.37 2.85 9.85
N ASP A 45 44.57 2.95 8.80
CA ASP A 45 43.19 3.40 8.90
C ASP A 45 42.49 2.62 10.04
N PRO A 46 42.03 3.29 11.11
CA PRO A 46 41.36 2.59 12.23
C PRO A 46 40.18 1.72 11.76
N LYS A 47 39.58 2.06 10.60
CA LYS A 47 38.52 1.30 9.95
C LYS A 47 39.00 0.00 9.28
N ALA A 48 40.31 -0.11 9.01
CA ALA A 48 40.89 -1.32 8.41
C ALA A 48 41.35 -2.36 9.44
N ARG A 49 41.28 -2.04 10.73
CA ARG A 49 41.68 -2.92 11.82
C ARG A 49 40.73 -4.10 11.94
N VAL A 50 41.27 -5.30 12.00
CA VAL A 50 40.56 -6.54 12.34
C VAL A 50 40.84 -6.85 13.79
N GLU A 51 39.79 -6.94 14.61
CA GLU A 51 39.87 -7.33 16.01
C GLU A 51 39.23 -8.71 16.16
N VAL A 52 39.94 -9.63 16.82
CA VAL A 52 39.46 -10.98 17.11
C VAL A 52 39.57 -11.26 18.60
N ASP A 53 38.48 -11.73 19.19
CA ASP A 53 38.38 -12.15 20.58
C ASP A 53 37.83 -13.58 20.65
N ALA A 54 38.34 -14.43 21.56
CA ALA A 54 37.89 -15.80 21.72
C ALA A 54 38.48 -16.44 22.99
N ASP A 55 37.90 -17.53 23.48
CA ASP A 55 38.40 -18.28 24.64
C ASP A 55 39.78 -18.86 24.39
N ARG A 56 40.09 -19.27 23.16
CA ARG A 56 41.41 -19.75 22.74
C ARG A 56 41.80 -19.17 21.39
N GLN A 57 43.04 -18.75 21.27
CA GLN A 57 43.60 -18.20 20.04
C GLN A 57 44.91 -18.91 19.71
N THR A 58 45.09 -19.30 18.45
CA THR A 58 46.31 -19.92 17.94
C THR A 58 46.73 -19.26 16.64
N PHE A 59 48.02 -19.18 16.38
CA PHE A 59 48.58 -18.65 15.15
C PHE A 59 49.59 -19.63 14.56
N ASN A 60 49.42 -19.95 13.30
CA ASN A 60 50.34 -20.80 12.55
C ASN A 60 51.22 -19.90 11.66
N GLU A 61 52.49 -19.80 12.01
CA GLU A 61 53.42 -18.92 11.29
C GLU A 61 53.71 -19.38 9.86
N GLN A 62 53.62 -20.70 9.56
CA GLN A 62 53.92 -21.24 8.23
C GLN A 62 52.79 -20.94 7.23
N THR A 63 51.53 -21.06 7.67
CA THR A 63 50.35 -20.85 6.85
C THR A 63 49.78 -19.45 6.98
N GLN A 64 50.29 -18.65 7.95
CA GLN A 64 49.78 -17.31 8.31
C GLN A 64 48.28 -17.32 8.63
N VAL A 65 47.82 -18.41 9.24
CA VAL A 65 46.42 -18.57 9.67
C VAL A 65 46.32 -18.35 11.16
N PHE A 66 45.42 -17.46 11.51
CA PHE A 66 44.99 -17.19 12.87
C PHE A 66 43.67 -17.93 13.13
N THR A 67 43.61 -18.77 14.15
CA THR A 67 42.40 -19.53 14.52
C THR A 67 41.95 -19.12 15.93
N ALA A 68 40.70 -18.74 16.03
CA ALA A 68 40.01 -18.36 17.26
C ALA A 68 38.88 -19.38 17.53
N THR A 69 38.88 -20.01 18.73
CA THR A 69 37.91 -21.04 19.09
C THR A 69 37.27 -20.75 20.44
N GLY A 70 35.97 -21.02 20.54
CA GLY A 70 35.15 -20.74 21.72
C GLY A 70 34.71 -19.29 21.78
N ASN A 71 33.43 -19.02 21.65
CA ASN A 71 32.82 -17.68 21.66
C ASN A 71 33.61 -16.67 20.80
N ALA A 72 34.06 -17.11 19.61
CA ALA A 72 34.91 -16.32 18.75
C ALA A 72 34.13 -15.13 18.13
N VAL A 73 34.70 -13.92 18.26
CA VAL A 73 34.11 -12.67 17.75
C VAL A 73 35.15 -11.94 16.91
N LEU A 74 34.81 -11.65 15.65
CA LEU A 74 35.62 -10.83 14.76
C LEU A 74 34.90 -9.52 14.46
N ARG A 75 35.60 -8.40 14.64
CA ARG A 75 35.10 -7.05 14.32
C ARG A 75 35.93 -6.43 13.21
N HIS A 76 35.25 -6.00 12.16
CA HIS A 76 35.87 -5.34 11.01
C HIS A 76 34.92 -4.33 10.37
N ARG A 77 35.33 -3.07 10.25
CA ARG A 77 34.59 -1.98 9.58
C ARG A 77 33.10 -1.89 9.98
N GLY A 78 32.79 -2.09 11.24
CA GLY A 78 31.42 -2.03 11.75
C GLY A 78 30.59 -3.31 11.55
N ALA A 79 31.16 -4.34 10.94
CA ALA A 79 30.61 -5.69 10.94
C ALA A 79 31.12 -6.46 12.18
N VAL A 80 30.24 -7.25 12.78
CA VAL A 80 30.56 -8.16 13.90
C VAL A 80 30.18 -9.57 13.45
N LEU A 81 31.14 -10.48 13.51
CA LEU A 81 30.99 -11.90 13.18
C LEU A 81 31.23 -12.72 14.44
N GLU A 82 30.25 -13.51 14.83
CA GLU A 82 30.28 -14.39 16.01
C GLU A 82 30.15 -15.84 15.56
N ALA A 83 30.98 -16.74 16.09
CA ALA A 83 30.99 -18.15 15.73
C ALA A 83 31.66 -19.01 16.84
N ASP A 84 31.54 -20.33 16.73
CA ASP A 84 32.29 -21.25 17.60
C ASP A 84 33.78 -21.26 17.24
N GLU A 85 34.08 -21.12 15.94
CA GLU A 85 35.43 -21.08 15.40
C GLU A 85 35.53 -20.06 14.25
N ILE A 86 36.57 -19.24 14.28
CA ILE A 86 36.90 -18.28 13.21
C ILE A 86 38.36 -18.49 12.83
N GLU A 87 38.60 -18.80 11.56
CA GLU A 87 39.91 -18.85 10.94
C GLU A 87 40.13 -17.59 10.08
N VAL A 88 41.23 -16.88 10.27
CA VAL A 88 41.62 -15.71 9.46
C VAL A 88 42.97 -15.97 8.81
N ASN A 89 42.99 -16.03 7.49
CA ASN A 89 44.24 -16.08 6.73
C ASN A 89 44.73 -14.66 6.49
N LEU A 90 45.86 -14.31 7.09
CA LEU A 90 46.42 -12.95 7.05
C LEU A 90 47.01 -12.57 5.66
N LEU A 91 47.45 -13.56 4.87
CA LEU A 91 47.98 -13.33 3.53
C LEU A 91 46.89 -13.03 2.51
N THR A 92 45.80 -13.84 2.56
CA THR A 92 44.69 -13.71 1.60
C THR A 92 43.58 -12.80 2.09
N ARG A 93 43.67 -12.33 3.34
CA ARG A 93 42.67 -11.47 3.99
C ARG A 93 41.26 -12.07 3.97
N LYS A 94 41.17 -13.41 4.09
CA LYS A 94 39.91 -14.15 4.13
C LYS A 94 39.68 -14.73 5.50
N ALA A 95 38.42 -14.69 5.94
CA ALA A 95 37.98 -15.30 7.18
C ALA A 95 36.96 -16.40 6.88
N THR A 96 37.07 -17.53 7.54
CA THR A 96 36.06 -18.58 7.57
C THR A 96 35.54 -18.73 8.98
N ALA A 97 34.23 -18.61 9.17
CA ALA A 97 33.56 -18.81 10.44
C ALA A 97 32.67 -20.06 10.37
N THR A 98 32.75 -20.92 11.36
CA THR A 98 31.98 -22.17 11.47
C THR A 98 31.46 -22.36 12.88
N GLY A 99 30.32 -23.03 13.01
CA GLY A 99 29.75 -23.32 14.31
C GLY A 99 28.33 -23.86 14.29
N GLU A 100 27.80 -24.05 15.47
CA GLU A 100 26.40 -24.41 15.60
C GLU A 100 25.50 -23.27 15.10
N GLU A 101 25.86 -22.02 15.39
CA GLU A 101 25.27 -20.82 14.80
C GLU A 101 26.35 -19.76 14.56
N VAL A 102 26.56 -19.40 13.29
CA VAL A 102 27.40 -18.27 12.88
C VAL A 102 26.50 -17.06 12.72
N VAL A 103 26.84 -15.94 13.34
CA VAL A 103 26.06 -14.69 13.31
C VAL A 103 26.89 -13.57 12.71
N LEU A 104 26.41 -12.97 11.63
CA LEU A 104 26.97 -11.74 11.06
C LEU A 104 26.00 -10.58 11.30
N THR A 105 26.45 -9.59 12.04
CA THR A 105 25.73 -8.32 12.26
C THR A 105 26.42 -7.22 11.47
N ARG A 106 25.65 -6.54 10.60
CA ARG A 106 26.14 -5.41 9.80
C ARG A 106 25.07 -4.31 9.77
N GLY A 107 25.27 -3.25 10.54
CA GLY A 107 24.22 -2.25 10.74
C GLY A 107 22.96 -2.89 11.32
N ASP A 108 21.82 -2.69 10.67
CA ASP A 108 20.53 -3.25 11.08
C ASP A 108 20.28 -4.69 10.58
N GLN A 109 21.21 -5.26 9.82
CA GLN A 109 21.09 -6.60 9.26
C GLN A 109 21.73 -7.64 10.18
N ILE A 110 21.00 -8.69 10.50
CA ILE A 110 21.50 -9.84 11.25
C ILE A 110 21.27 -11.08 10.38
N LEU A 111 22.38 -11.72 9.99
CA LEU A 111 22.38 -12.98 9.25
C LEU A 111 22.88 -14.09 10.18
N ARG A 112 22.22 -15.24 10.13
CA ARG A 112 22.55 -16.43 10.92
C ARG A 112 22.66 -17.63 10.02
N GLY A 113 23.63 -18.50 10.25
CA GLY A 113 23.82 -19.72 9.45
C GLY A 113 24.82 -20.67 10.06
N LYS A 114 25.34 -21.60 9.27
CA LYS A 114 26.27 -22.63 9.75
C LYS A 114 27.73 -22.33 9.43
N ARG A 115 27.97 -21.65 8.31
CA ARG A 115 29.30 -21.30 7.82
C ARG A 115 29.26 -19.98 7.05
N LEU A 116 30.27 -19.15 7.24
CA LEU A 116 30.51 -17.94 6.46
C LEU A 116 31.95 -17.92 5.96
N ASP A 117 32.13 -17.82 4.64
CA ASP A 117 33.40 -17.49 4.01
C ASP A 117 33.37 -16.01 3.65
N TYR A 118 34.24 -15.21 4.25
CA TYR A 118 34.21 -13.75 4.17
C TYR A 118 35.54 -13.17 3.69
N ASP A 119 35.50 -12.29 2.70
CA ASP A 119 36.64 -11.55 2.21
C ASP A 119 36.66 -10.16 2.87
N LEU A 120 37.67 -9.91 3.69
CA LEU A 120 37.81 -8.72 4.51
C LEU A 120 38.07 -7.45 3.67
N ASP A 121 38.77 -7.58 2.52
CA ASP A 121 39.09 -6.44 1.68
C ASP A 121 37.94 -6.10 0.74
N ALA A 122 37.31 -7.10 0.14
CA ALA A 122 36.16 -6.93 -0.73
C ALA A 122 34.84 -6.69 0.02
N GLU A 123 34.81 -6.89 1.35
CA GLU A 123 33.59 -6.86 2.19
C GLU A 123 32.45 -7.71 1.60
N SER A 124 32.82 -8.85 1.04
CA SER A 124 31.93 -9.79 0.37
C SER A 124 32.06 -11.19 0.97
N GLY A 125 31.05 -12.01 0.81
CA GLY A 125 31.11 -13.35 1.37
C GLY A 125 30.07 -14.31 0.83
N VAL A 126 30.19 -15.57 1.26
CA VAL A 126 29.27 -16.65 1.00
C VAL A 126 28.82 -17.22 2.34
N PHE A 127 27.52 -17.14 2.59
CA PHE A 127 26.91 -17.66 3.80
C PHE A 127 26.09 -18.90 3.47
N TYR A 128 26.33 -19.98 4.18
CA TYR A 128 25.70 -21.29 3.97
C TYR A 128 24.62 -21.55 5.02
N GLN A 129 23.51 -22.15 4.58
CA GLN A 129 22.33 -22.45 5.41
C GLN A 129 21.88 -21.21 6.19
N VAL A 130 21.75 -20.10 5.46
CA VAL A 130 21.51 -18.80 6.04
C VAL A 130 20.04 -18.58 6.34
N ARG A 131 19.77 -17.89 7.45
CA ARG A 131 18.50 -17.29 7.80
C ARG A 131 18.72 -15.85 8.25
N GLY A 132 17.77 -14.98 7.96
CA GLY A 132 17.91 -13.57 8.33
C GLY A 132 16.61 -12.79 8.20
N GLY A 133 16.69 -11.53 8.57
CA GLY A 133 15.63 -10.56 8.40
C GLY A 133 16.06 -9.44 7.48
N LEU A 134 15.20 -9.10 6.52
CA LEU A 134 15.34 -7.92 5.67
C LEU A 134 14.31 -6.90 6.12
N ARG A 135 14.75 -5.69 6.49
CA ARG A 135 13.85 -4.57 6.70
C ARG A 135 13.68 -3.81 5.40
N LEU A 136 12.46 -3.83 4.88
CA LEU A 136 12.07 -3.03 3.71
C LEU A 136 11.55 -1.64 4.12
N GLU A 137 11.94 -1.15 5.30
CA GLU A 137 11.34 0.04 5.94
C GLU A 137 11.55 1.34 5.18
N GLU A 138 12.61 1.49 4.42
CA GLU A 138 12.81 2.70 3.61
C GLU A 138 11.80 2.81 2.48
N ALA A 139 11.25 1.70 2.02
CA ALA A 139 10.19 1.68 1.03
C ALA A 139 8.79 1.89 1.63
N ALA A 140 8.62 1.66 2.94
CA ALA A 140 7.33 1.75 3.64
C ALA A 140 7.07 3.12 4.29
N ARG A 141 8.09 3.94 4.52
CA ARG A 141 7.92 5.27 5.15
C ARG A 141 7.17 6.29 4.29
N ASP A 142 7.21 6.15 2.97
CA ASP A 142 6.48 7.04 2.05
C ASP A 142 5.12 6.49 1.59
N THR A 143 4.75 5.29 2.02
CA THR A 143 3.39 4.81 1.86
C THR A 143 2.54 5.31 3.03
N ASN A 144 2.24 6.59 3.03
CA ASN A 144 1.10 7.09 3.78
C ASN A 144 -0.11 6.29 3.32
N LEU A 145 -0.63 5.44 4.19
CA LEU A 145 -1.91 4.72 4.01
C LEU A 145 -3.09 5.70 3.80
N MET A 146 -2.82 7.01 3.88
CA MET A 146 -3.75 8.11 3.65
C MET A 146 -3.83 8.57 2.19
N ASP A 147 -2.93 8.12 1.31
CA ASP A 147 -2.97 8.44 -0.13
C ASP A 147 -3.73 7.40 -0.98
N ALA A 148 -4.45 6.46 -0.37
CA ALA A 148 -5.49 5.76 -1.08
C ALA A 148 -6.50 6.83 -1.56
N PRO A 149 -6.82 6.91 -2.87
CA PRO A 149 -7.83 7.83 -3.35
C PRO A 149 -9.10 7.56 -2.57
N VAL A 150 -9.53 8.54 -1.80
CA VAL A 150 -10.84 8.49 -1.15
C VAL A 150 -11.83 8.62 -2.25
N LEU A 151 -12.43 7.52 -2.61
CA LEU A 151 -13.65 7.53 -3.38
C LEU A 151 -14.73 8.12 -2.46
N VAL A 152 -14.90 9.41 -2.56
CA VAL A 152 -16.04 10.08 -1.98
C VAL A 152 -17.18 9.80 -2.94
N ASP A 153 -18.05 8.87 -2.59
CA ASP A 153 -19.34 8.74 -3.28
C ASP A 153 -20.05 10.10 -3.16
N PRO A 154 -20.44 10.75 -4.26
CA PRO A 154 -21.20 12.00 -4.19
C PRO A 154 -22.53 11.82 -3.46
N ALA A 155 -23.03 10.60 -3.36
CA ALA A 155 -24.18 10.26 -2.54
C ALA A 155 -23.85 10.22 -1.04
N THR A 156 -22.61 9.96 -0.67
CA THR A 156 -22.17 9.87 0.73
C THR A 156 -20.75 10.41 0.86
N PRO A 157 -20.54 11.71 1.10
CA PRO A 157 -19.21 12.27 1.34
C PRO A 157 -18.67 11.79 2.69
N ARG A 158 -18.22 10.53 2.80
CA ARG A 158 -17.74 10.05 4.08
C ARG A 158 -16.61 9.05 4.01
N ARG A 159 -15.48 9.45 4.64
CA ARG A 159 -14.62 8.54 5.36
C ARG A 159 -15.22 8.32 6.75
N VAL A 160 -15.73 7.15 7.04
CA VAL A 160 -15.86 6.76 8.43
C VAL A 160 -14.51 6.23 8.87
N PHE A 161 -13.79 7.07 9.59
CA PHE A 161 -12.58 6.66 10.29
C PHE A 161 -13.02 5.78 11.47
N VAL A 162 -12.79 4.50 11.38
CA VAL A 162 -12.75 3.65 12.57
C VAL A 162 -11.39 3.89 13.19
N PRO A 163 -11.28 4.49 14.38
CA PRO A 163 -10.00 4.68 15.03
C PRO A 163 -9.41 3.31 15.32
N GLN A 164 -8.46 2.90 14.50
CA GLN A 164 -7.67 1.71 14.78
C GLN A 164 -6.51 2.18 15.65
N THR A 165 -6.61 1.95 16.95
CA THR A 165 -5.45 2.06 17.82
C THR A 165 -4.39 1.12 17.27
N ALA A 166 -3.27 1.70 16.86
CA ALA A 166 -2.14 0.95 16.35
C ALA A 166 -1.56 0.13 17.50
N VAL A 167 -1.91 -1.15 17.56
CA VAL A 167 -1.17 -2.10 18.39
C VAL A 167 0.13 -2.38 17.65
N GLU A 168 1.27 -2.05 18.26
CA GLU A 168 2.57 -2.39 17.71
C GLU A 168 2.65 -3.90 17.47
N ARG A 169 3.06 -4.27 16.27
CA ARG A 169 3.23 -5.67 15.88
C ARG A 169 4.65 -6.11 16.17
N PRO A 170 4.85 -7.32 16.68
CA PRO A 170 6.17 -7.93 16.62
C PRO A 170 6.55 -8.13 15.15
N GLY A 171 7.69 -7.57 14.73
CA GLY A 171 8.27 -7.79 13.41
C GLY A 171 7.67 -6.98 12.24
N ARG A 172 7.00 -5.87 12.49
CA ARG A 172 6.48 -4.97 11.44
C ARG A 172 7.59 -4.55 10.47
N GLY A 173 7.37 -4.81 9.17
CA GLY A 173 8.33 -4.47 8.11
C GLY A 173 9.51 -5.44 7.99
N LEU A 174 9.66 -6.44 8.85
CA LEU A 174 10.72 -7.43 8.79
C LEU A 174 10.28 -8.59 7.90
N GLN A 175 10.96 -8.76 6.74
CA GLN A 175 10.83 -9.92 5.89
C GLN A 175 11.83 -10.97 6.38
N ARG A 176 11.37 -12.14 6.80
CA ARG A 176 12.24 -13.27 7.13
C ARG A 176 12.61 -14.03 5.86
N PHE A 177 13.84 -14.47 5.77
CA PHE A 177 14.26 -15.33 4.67
C PHE A 177 15.15 -16.48 5.15
N THR A 178 15.18 -17.53 4.35
CA THR A 178 16.14 -18.64 4.44
C THR A 178 16.69 -18.93 3.05
N ALA A 179 17.95 -19.34 2.98
CA ALA A 179 18.57 -19.80 1.75
C ALA A 179 19.62 -20.88 2.06
N ASP A 180 19.86 -21.78 1.11
CA ASP A 180 20.95 -22.77 1.27
C ASP A 180 22.31 -22.07 1.17
N GLU A 181 22.42 -21.09 0.27
CA GLU A 181 23.61 -20.31 0.06
C GLU A 181 23.22 -18.86 -0.27
N LEU A 182 23.88 -17.90 0.34
CA LEU A 182 23.72 -16.47 0.08
C LEU A 182 25.10 -15.86 -0.18
N THR A 183 25.35 -15.42 -1.40
CA THR A 183 26.48 -14.53 -1.71
C THR A 183 26.05 -13.09 -1.50
N PHE A 184 26.94 -12.26 -0.97
CA PHE A 184 26.68 -10.82 -0.81
C PHE A 184 27.95 -10.00 -1.10
N ASP A 185 27.76 -8.76 -1.51
CA ASP A 185 28.83 -7.81 -1.81
C ASP A 185 28.77 -6.56 -0.92
N SER A 186 29.80 -5.72 -1.00
CA SER A 186 29.88 -4.46 -0.27
C SER A 186 28.83 -3.43 -0.68
N LYS A 187 28.21 -3.59 -1.86
CA LYS A 187 27.19 -2.69 -2.41
C LYS A 187 25.77 -3.11 -2.01
N GLY A 188 25.64 -4.22 -1.29
CA GLY A 188 24.35 -4.77 -0.85
C GLY A 188 23.62 -5.54 -1.96
N GLY A 189 24.35 -5.98 -2.99
CA GLY A 189 23.88 -6.96 -3.97
C GLY A 189 24.20 -8.38 -3.52
N GLY A 190 23.66 -9.39 -4.22
CA GLY A 190 23.96 -10.78 -3.93
C GLY A 190 23.10 -11.77 -4.68
N THR A 191 23.41 -13.05 -4.48
CA THR A 191 22.67 -14.18 -5.06
C THR A 191 22.33 -15.18 -3.98
N ALA A 192 21.10 -15.67 -3.97
CA ALA A 192 20.64 -16.71 -3.05
C ALA A 192 20.17 -17.95 -3.83
N THR A 193 20.48 -19.14 -3.31
CA THR A 193 19.97 -20.42 -3.83
C THR A 193 18.93 -20.98 -2.86
N ASN A 194 17.87 -21.59 -3.41
CA ASN A 194 16.72 -22.12 -2.66
C ASN A 194 16.16 -21.12 -1.65
N LEU A 195 16.04 -19.88 -2.13
CA LEU A 195 15.54 -18.75 -1.34
C LEU A 195 14.08 -18.94 -1.00
N LYS A 196 13.75 -18.71 0.26
CA LYS A 196 12.39 -18.60 0.79
C LYS A 196 12.28 -17.30 1.55
N ILE A 197 11.27 -16.49 1.22
CA ILE A 197 10.98 -15.20 1.88
C ILE A 197 9.55 -15.21 2.37
N THR A 198 9.33 -14.75 3.58
CA THR A 198 8.00 -14.61 4.15
C THR A 198 7.87 -13.31 4.95
N ASN A 199 6.67 -12.72 4.93
CA ASN A 199 6.26 -11.64 5.82
C ASN A 199 5.62 -12.15 7.12
N ASP A 200 5.50 -13.48 7.27
CA ASP A 200 4.89 -14.09 8.45
C ASP A 200 5.89 -14.09 9.61
N PRO A 201 5.55 -13.50 10.77
CA PRO A 201 6.41 -13.57 11.95
C PRO A 201 6.46 -14.96 12.61
N PHE A 202 5.59 -15.90 12.19
CA PHE A 202 5.46 -17.22 12.82
C PHE A 202 5.93 -18.36 11.90
N ASP A 203 6.27 -19.50 12.50
CA ASP A 203 6.51 -20.76 11.84
C ASP A 203 5.40 -21.77 12.18
N PRO A 204 4.89 -22.51 11.20
CA PRO A 204 5.11 -22.39 9.76
C PRO A 204 4.45 -21.13 9.15
N PRO A 205 5.06 -20.50 8.12
CA PRO A 205 4.48 -19.33 7.49
C PRO A 205 3.24 -19.70 6.66
N GLU A 206 2.26 -18.77 6.62
CA GLU A 206 1.06 -18.91 5.79
C GLU A 206 1.33 -18.58 4.32
N LEU A 207 2.28 -17.68 4.07
CA LEU A 207 2.70 -17.29 2.74
C LEU A 207 4.21 -17.28 2.64
N GLU A 208 4.73 -17.87 1.60
CA GLU A 208 6.15 -17.97 1.32
C GLU A 208 6.43 -17.74 -0.17
N LEU A 209 7.27 -16.77 -0.46
CA LEU A 209 7.87 -16.63 -1.79
C LEU A 209 9.06 -17.56 -1.87
N GLN A 210 9.04 -18.49 -2.81
CA GLN A 210 10.11 -19.45 -3.02
C GLN A 210 10.77 -19.23 -4.38
N ALA A 211 12.10 -19.33 -4.45
CA ALA A 211 12.85 -19.25 -5.70
C ALA A 211 14.04 -20.19 -5.67
N ARG A 212 14.25 -20.95 -6.75
CA ARG A 212 15.45 -21.81 -6.87
C ARG A 212 16.73 -20.98 -6.87
N ARG A 213 16.72 -19.82 -7.52
CA ARG A 213 17.81 -18.85 -7.53
C ARG A 213 17.22 -17.45 -7.57
N ALA A 214 17.71 -16.57 -6.71
CA ALA A 214 17.36 -15.17 -6.73
C ALA A 214 18.63 -14.31 -6.75
N THR A 215 18.63 -13.24 -7.54
CA THR A 215 19.72 -12.25 -7.57
C THR A 215 19.14 -10.92 -7.17
N LEU A 216 19.74 -10.30 -6.17
CA LEU A 216 19.44 -8.94 -5.71
C LEU A 216 20.49 -7.98 -6.31
N THR A 217 20.04 -6.96 -7.00
CA THR A 217 20.90 -5.92 -7.57
C THR A 217 20.38 -4.56 -7.14
N ARG A 218 21.23 -3.71 -6.57
CA ARG A 218 20.88 -2.30 -6.34
C ARG A 218 20.99 -1.53 -7.64
N LEU A 219 19.91 -0.83 -7.98
CA LEU A 219 19.84 0.03 -9.16
C LEU A 219 20.43 1.41 -8.85
N PRO A 220 20.92 2.16 -9.87
CA PRO A 220 21.49 3.49 -9.67
C PRO A 220 20.54 4.52 -9.05
N ASN A 221 19.24 4.32 -9.22
CA ASN A 221 18.16 5.16 -8.64
C ASN A 221 17.87 4.86 -7.16
N GLY A 222 18.59 3.91 -6.54
CA GLY A 222 18.43 3.49 -5.16
C GLY A 222 17.38 2.40 -4.93
N ASP A 223 16.66 1.98 -5.97
CA ASP A 223 15.75 0.82 -5.91
C ASP A 223 16.54 -0.48 -5.89
N SER A 224 15.89 -1.58 -5.52
CA SER A 224 16.47 -2.92 -5.55
C SER A 224 15.71 -3.78 -6.56
N GLU A 225 16.43 -4.41 -7.47
CA GLU A 225 15.89 -5.38 -8.41
C GLU A 225 16.14 -6.80 -7.89
N ILE A 226 15.08 -7.60 -7.81
CA ILE A 226 15.16 -9.05 -7.54
C ILE A 226 14.81 -9.78 -8.82
N ARG A 227 15.73 -10.62 -9.30
CA ARG A 227 15.47 -11.60 -10.37
C ARG A 227 15.41 -12.98 -9.77
N ALA A 228 14.25 -13.64 -9.89
CA ALA A 228 13.96 -14.95 -9.30
C ALA A 228 13.71 -15.99 -10.39
N LYS A 229 14.57 -16.99 -10.51
CA LYS A 229 14.34 -18.14 -11.40
C LYS A 229 13.59 -19.23 -10.66
N GLY A 230 12.52 -19.76 -11.28
CA GLY A 230 11.66 -20.80 -10.68
C GLY A 230 10.91 -20.25 -9.46
N GLY A 231 10.46 -19.00 -9.55
CA GLY A 231 9.71 -18.35 -8.50
C GLY A 231 8.30 -18.89 -8.38
N GLN A 232 7.83 -19.10 -7.14
CA GLN A 232 6.46 -19.48 -6.83
C GLN A 232 6.02 -18.86 -5.50
N LEU A 233 4.70 -18.65 -5.36
CA LEU A 233 4.06 -18.31 -4.08
C LEU A 233 3.46 -19.59 -3.50
N ALA A 234 3.89 -19.97 -2.31
CA ALA A 234 3.36 -21.09 -1.56
C ALA A 234 2.40 -20.58 -0.47
N PHE A 235 1.16 -21.06 -0.51
CA PHE A 235 0.10 -20.73 0.43
C PHE A 235 -0.13 -21.89 1.39
N ASP A 236 -0.04 -21.63 2.69
CA ASP A 236 -0.23 -22.62 3.77
C ASP A 236 0.57 -23.92 3.54
N ARG A 237 1.68 -23.88 2.78
CA ARG A 237 2.49 -25.04 2.33
C ARG A 237 1.71 -26.10 1.55
N ARG A 238 0.51 -25.79 1.06
CA ARG A 238 -0.39 -26.72 0.35
C ARG A 238 -0.55 -26.41 -1.11
N ILE A 239 -0.60 -25.12 -1.45
CA ILE A 239 -0.82 -24.66 -2.81
C ILE A 239 0.38 -23.81 -3.21
N ALA A 240 1.02 -24.16 -4.33
CA ALA A 240 2.09 -23.37 -4.92
C ALA A 240 1.64 -22.82 -6.28
N VAL A 241 1.71 -21.51 -6.45
CA VAL A 241 1.36 -20.82 -7.69
C VAL A 241 2.63 -20.26 -8.31
N PRO A 242 3.00 -20.68 -9.53
CA PRO A 242 4.16 -20.14 -10.21
C PRO A 242 4.05 -18.64 -10.42
N LEU A 243 5.13 -17.90 -10.19
CA LEU A 243 5.21 -16.49 -10.56
C LEU A 243 5.44 -16.38 -12.07
N LEU A 244 4.57 -15.63 -12.73
CA LEU A 244 4.68 -15.33 -14.16
C LEU A 244 5.72 -14.25 -14.46
N ARG A 245 6.33 -13.67 -13.44
CA ARG A 245 7.40 -12.68 -13.53
C ARG A 245 8.63 -13.20 -12.82
N ASP A 246 9.75 -13.20 -13.52
CA ASP A 246 11.07 -13.51 -12.98
C ASP A 246 11.80 -12.28 -12.41
N ARG A 247 11.26 -11.09 -12.63
CA ARG A 247 11.83 -9.80 -12.22
C ARG A 247 10.85 -9.01 -11.37
N VAL A 248 11.29 -8.59 -10.19
CA VAL A 248 10.57 -7.70 -9.28
C VAL A 248 11.49 -6.55 -8.91
N VAL A 249 11.04 -5.32 -9.09
CA VAL A 249 11.75 -4.14 -8.59
C VAL A 249 11.08 -3.72 -7.29
N ILE A 250 11.84 -3.73 -6.21
CA ILE A 250 11.41 -3.19 -4.92
C ILE A 250 11.62 -1.69 -5.00
N SER A 251 10.54 -0.95 -5.22
CA SER A 251 10.52 0.50 -5.25
C SER A 251 9.58 1.05 -4.18
N ARG A 252 9.66 2.34 -3.91
CA ARG A 252 8.76 3.04 -2.96
C ARG A 252 7.32 3.14 -3.46
N ARG A 253 7.02 2.74 -4.70
CA ARG A 253 5.70 2.83 -5.33
C ARG A 253 4.89 1.55 -5.14
N ARG A 254 3.58 1.73 -4.96
CA ARG A 254 2.63 0.61 -4.88
C ARG A 254 2.53 -0.11 -6.22
N ARG A 255 2.56 -1.43 -6.19
CA ARG A 255 2.37 -2.28 -7.37
C ARG A 255 1.26 -3.29 -7.10
N ASP A 256 0.56 -3.66 -8.18
CA ASP A 256 -0.43 -4.73 -8.10
C ASP A 256 0.29 -6.09 -7.93
N PRO A 257 -0.03 -6.86 -6.89
CA PRO A 257 0.61 -8.14 -6.65
C PRO A 257 0.22 -9.21 -7.66
N LEU A 258 -0.94 -9.06 -8.31
CA LEU A 258 -1.43 -10.06 -9.25
C LEU A 258 -0.79 -9.89 -10.63
N PRO A 259 -0.27 -10.98 -11.22
CA PRO A 259 0.21 -10.96 -12.60
C PRO A 259 -0.92 -10.85 -13.62
N LEU A 260 -2.14 -11.25 -13.21
CA LEU A 260 -3.35 -11.24 -14.02
C LEU A 260 -4.52 -10.75 -13.15
N GLU A 261 -5.36 -9.92 -13.73
CA GLU A 261 -6.61 -9.44 -13.15
C GLU A 261 -7.77 -10.11 -13.86
N LEU A 262 -8.65 -10.77 -13.12
CA LEU A 262 -9.93 -11.28 -13.61
C LEU A 262 -11.03 -10.37 -13.08
N GLY A 263 -11.77 -9.76 -13.99
CA GLY A 263 -12.85 -8.84 -13.65
C GLY A 263 -14.09 -9.07 -14.49
N TYR A 264 -15.17 -8.40 -14.09
CA TYR A 264 -16.43 -8.35 -14.81
C TYR A 264 -16.88 -6.90 -14.94
N ASP A 265 -17.10 -6.46 -16.17
CA ASP A 265 -17.68 -5.16 -16.49
C ASP A 265 -18.54 -5.31 -17.74
N GLN A 266 -19.86 -5.36 -17.54
CA GLN A 266 -20.82 -5.56 -18.64
C GLN A 266 -20.90 -4.34 -19.55
N ARG A 267 -20.75 -3.15 -19.00
CA ARG A 267 -21.00 -1.90 -19.74
C ARG A 267 -19.86 -1.47 -20.64
N ASP A 268 -18.64 -1.41 -20.12
CA ASP A 268 -17.49 -0.95 -20.89
C ASP A 268 -16.80 -2.09 -21.64
N LEU A 269 -16.72 -3.26 -21.03
CA LEU A 269 -15.94 -4.38 -21.56
C LEU A 269 -16.80 -5.54 -22.07
N GLY A 270 -18.13 -5.50 -21.84
CA GLY A 270 -19.06 -6.51 -22.31
C GLY A 270 -18.94 -7.84 -21.56
N GLY A 271 -18.68 -7.79 -20.24
CA GLY A 271 -18.70 -8.94 -19.35
C GLY A 271 -17.35 -9.30 -18.77
N VAL A 272 -17.08 -10.60 -18.64
CA VAL A 272 -15.84 -11.12 -18.03
C VAL A 272 -14.64 -10.79 -18.90
N PHE A 273 -13.60 -10.25 -18.26
CA PHE A 273 -12.34 -9.91 -18.90
C PHE A 273 -11.14 -10.40 -18.10
N LEU A 274 -10.02 -10.55 -18.80
CA LEU A 274 -8.71 -10.84 -18.24
C LEU A 274 -7.76 -9.71 -18.61
N SER A 275 -7.00 -9.18 -17.68
CA SER A 275 -6.04 -8.13 -17.97
C SER A 275 -4.69 -8.35 -17.30
N ARG A 276 -3.65 -7.73 -17.86
CA ARG A 276 -2.30 -7.75 -17.29
C ARG A 276 -1.64 -6.40 -17.49
N THR A 277 -1.16 -5.83 -16.40
CA THR A 277 -0.42 -4.57 -16.43
C THR A 277 1.07 -4.82 -16.69
N PHE A 278 1.62 -4.07 -17.64
CA PHE A 278 3.05 -4.02 -17.95
C PHE A 278 3.58 -2.62 -17.63
N ASP A 279 4.67 -2.57 -16.89
CA ASP A 279 5.43 -1.34 -16.66
C ASP A 279 6.33 -1.10 -17.88
N VAL A 280 6.01 -0.09 -18.70
CA VAL A 280 6.81 0.30 -19.88
C VAL A 280 7.95 1.20 -19.45
N VAL A 281 7.65 2.16 -18.57
CA VAL A 281 8.63 3.00 -17.89
C VAL A 281 8.36 2.89 -16.39
N ASP A 282 9.40 2.65 -15.63
CA ASP A 282 9.33 2.58 -14.18
C ASP A 282 10.58 3.22 -13.61
N ASP A 283 10.56 4.56 -13.59
CA ASP A 283 11.62 5.39 -13.05
C ASP A 283 11.15 6.11 -11.78
N ARG A 284 12.07 6.70 -11.04
CA ARG A 284 11.81 7.42 -9.79
C ARG A 284 10.74 8.51 -9.93
N HIS A 285 10.72 9.19 -11.07
CA HIS A 285 9.80 10.32 -11.31
C HIS A 285 8.70 10.00 -12.31
N VAL A 286 8.84 8.94 -13.11
CA VAL A 286 7.88 8.62 -14.18
C VAL A 286 7.52 7.15 -14.12
N THR A 287 6.23 6.85 -14.13
CA THR A 287 5.71 5.50 -14.31
C THR A 287 4.76 5.51 -15.48
N PHE A 288 5.03 4.69 -16.49
CA PHE A 288 4.11 4.48 -17.60
C PHE A 288 3.73 3.01 -17.67
N GLN A 289 2.44 2.75 -17.63
CA GLN A 289 1.86 1.40 -17.62
C GLN A 289 0.91 1.23 -18.78
N ILE A 290 0.97 0.06 -19.39
CA ILE A 290 -0.02 -0.43 -20.35
C ILE A 290 -0.63 -1.73 -19.83
N THR A 291 -1.96 -1.82 -19.97
CA THR A 291 -2.75 -2.98 -19.52
C THR A 291 -3.61 -3.45 -20.68
N PRO A 292 -3.14 -4.39 -21.52
CA PRO A 292 -4.00 -5.09 -22.44
C PRO A 292 -5.10 -5.83 -21.69
N ILE A 293 -6.31 -5.76 -22.24
CA ILE A 293 -7.52 -6.36 -21.69
C ILE A 293 -8.04 -7.36 -22.71
N PHE A 294 -8.16 -8.62 -22.33
CA PHE A 294 -8.79 -9.66 -23.15
C PHE A 294 -10.24 -9.84 -22.72
N LEU A 295 -11.17 -9.62 -23.66
CA LEU A 295 -12.62 -9.67 -23.44
C LEU A 295 -13.10 -11.11 -23.57
N LEU A 296 -12.96 -11.88 -22.50
CA LEU A 296 -13.17 -13.32 -22.47
C LEU A 296 -14.62 -13.69 -22.80
N GLN A 297 -15.61 -13.10 -22.12
CA GLN A 297 -17.03 -13.39 -22.35
C GLN A 297 -17.42 -13.09 -23.79
N ARG A 298 -17.00 -11.93 -24.30
CA ARG A 298 -17.27 -11.54 -25.68
C ARG A 298 -16.66 -12.51 -26.69
N THR A 299 -15.47 -13.03 -26.42
CA THR A 299 -14.81 -14.04 -27.27
C THR A 299 -15.62 -15.34 -27.31
N ILE A 300 -16.17 -15.76 -26.19
CA ILE A 300 -17.03 -16.95 -26.11
C ILE A 300 -18.35 -16.75 -26.86
N GLU A 301 -18.98 -15.58 -26.72
CA GLU A 301 -20.29 -15.28 -27.30
C GLU A 301 -20.23 -14.98 -28.81
N ARG A 302 -19.19 -14.30 -29.30
CA ARG A 302 -19.11 -13.73 -30.63
C ARG A 302 -17.96 -14.23 -31.49
N GLY A 303 -17.14 -15.14 -30.96
CA GLY A 303 -15.94 -15.62 -31.61
C GLY A 303 -14.74 -14.68 -31.47
N PHE A 304 -13.58 -15.15 -31.91
CA PHE A 304 -12.32 -14.42 -31.78
C PHE A 304 -12.12 -13.41 -32.92
N GLY A 305 -11.73 -12.19 -32.56
CA GLY A 305 -11.31 -11.14 -33.49
C GLY A 305 -10.33 -10.17 -32.78
N TRP A 306 -9.19 -9.88 -33.40
CA TRP A 306 -8.15 -9.05 -32.80
C TRP A 306 -8.63 -7.65 -32.38
N GLY A 307 -9.38 -6.97 -33.23
CA GLY A 307 -9.90 -5.63 -32.95
C GLY A 307 -11.06 -5.62 -31.96
N THR A 308 -11.84 -6.69 -31.90
CA THR A 308 -13.09 -6.75 -31.14
C THR A 308 -12.97 -7.38 -29.76
N ASN A 309 -11.93 -8.18 -29.54
CA ASN A 309 -11.76 -8.97 -28.30
C ASN A 309 -10.63 -8.47 -27.40
N PHE A 310 -9.95 -7.40 -27.80
CA PHE A 310 -8.95 -6.77 -26.99
C PHE A 310 -9.28 -5.30 -26.74
N GLY A 311 -9.08 -4.87 -25.51
CA GLY A 311 -9.06 -3.47 -25.08
C GLY A 311 -7.67 -3.09 -24.56
N LEU A 312 -7.47 -1.81 -24.32
CA LEU A 312 -6.21 -1.27 -23.81
C LEU A 312 -6.48 -0.21 -22.76
N ARG A 313 -5.86 -0.36 -21.59
CA ARG A 313 -5.77 0.70 -20.58
C ARG A 313 -4.34 1.22 -20.55
N SER A 314 -4.17 2.52 -20.44
CA SER A 314 -2.87 3.15 -20.24
C SER A 314 -2.92 4.08 -19.03
N ARG A 315 -1.78 4.17 -18.31
CA ARG A 315 -1.64 5.08 -17.17
C ARG A 315 -0.21 5.62 -17.13
N LEU A 316 -0.10 6.94 -17.14
CA LEU A 316 1.14 7.67 -16.92
C LEU A 316 1.01 8.45 -15.60
N VAL A 317 2.00 8.35 -14.75
CA VAL A 317 2.16 9.18 -13.54
C VAL A 317 3.57 9.74 -13.58
N ALA A 318 3.69 11.06 -13.52
CA ALA A 318 4.97 11.76 -13.54
C ALA A 318 5.03 12.80 -12.41
N ASP A 319 6.02 12.65 -11.53
CA ASP A 319 6.34 13.66 -10.51
C ASP A 319 7.24 14.71 -11.16
N VAL A 320 6.63 15.80 -11.64
CA VAL A 320 7.31 16.86 -12.41
C VAL A 320 8.00 17.89 -11.50
N ALA A 321 7.60 17.95 -10.23
CA ALA A 321 8.23 18.71 -9.17
C ALA A 321 7.95 18.05 -7.80
N PRO A 322 8.64 18.43 -6.70
CA PRO A 322 8.47 17.76 -5.39
C PRO A 322 7.03 17.64 -4.89
N ASP A 323 6.18 18.63 -5.20
CA ASP A 323 4.78 18.69 -4.80
C ASP A 323 3.80 18.68 -5.99
N THR A 324 4.27 18.30 -7.18
CA THR A 324 3.47 18.36 -8.40
C THR A 324 3.54 17.04 -9.16
N THR A 325 2.39 16.41 -9.32
CA THR A 325 2.24 15.14 -10.04
C THR A 325 1.31 15.34 -11.23
N VAL A 326 1.71 14.87 -12.39
CA VAL A 326 0.90 14.77 -13.60
C VAL A 326 0.43 13.32 -13.77
N LYS A 327 -0.85 13.14 -14.05
CA LYS A 327 -1.47 11.84 -14.34
C LYS A 327 -2.16 11.90 -15.69
N LEU A 328 -1.96 10.89 -16.51
CA LEU A 328 -2.70 10.67 -17.75
C LEU A 328 -3.23 9.24 -17.73
N GLU A 329 -4.52 9.09 -17.89
CA GLU A 329 -5.18 7.79 -17.92
C GLU A 329 -6.02 7.68 -19.19
N GLY A 330 -6.04 6.48 -19.77
CA GLY A 330 -6.83 6.19 -20.96
C GLY A 330 -7.35 4.76 -20.93
N LEU A 331 -8.56 4.58 -21.43
CA LEU A 331 -9.16 3.30 -21.71
C LEU A 331 -9.70 3.31 -23.12
N LEU A 332 -9.24 2.39 -23.94
CA LEU A 332 -9.88 2.02 -25.19
C LEU A 332 -10.55 0.66 -24.96
N SER A 333 -11.87 0.65 -24.87
CA SER A 333 -12.60 -0.57 -24.49
C SER A 333 -12.49 -1.69 -25.52
N ARG A 334 -12.17 -1.36 -26.78
CA ARG A 334 -11.88 -2.30 -27.89
C ARG A 334 -10.88 -1.68 -28.85
N LEU A 335 -10.00 -2.50 -29.43
CA LEU A 335 -9.01 -2.08 -30.43
C LEU A 335 -9.57 -1.97 -31.86
N ASP A 336 -10.89 -1.96 -32.02
CA ASP A 336 -11.56 -1.63 -33.25
C ASP A 336 -11.71 -0.11 -33.34
N PHE A 337 -10.94 0.52 -34.22
CA PHE A 337 -10.84 1.98 -34.34
C PHE A 337 -11.99 2.66 -35.09
N ARG A 338 -13.03 1.92 -35.53
CA ARG A 338 -14.14 2.49 -36.30
C ARG A 338 -15.00 3.48 -35.51
N ASP A 339 -15.24 3.23 -34.23
CA ASP A 339 -16.05 4.11 -33.35
C ASP A 339 -15.22 4.51 -32.11
N THR A 340 -14.02 5.04 -32.35
CA THR A 340 -13.06 5.39 -31.28
C THR A 340 -13.64 6.44 -30.35
N ASP A 341 -14.41 7.37 -30.83
CA ASP A 341 -15.09 8.41 -30.07
C ASP A 341 -16.11 7.85 -29.05
N GLU A 342 -16.69 6.67 -29.31
CA GLU A 342 -17.55 5.98 -28.34
C GLU A 342 -16.81 5.05 -27.38
N ARG A 343 -15.60 4.65 -27.71
CA ARG A 343 -14.84 3.62 -27.00
C ARG A 343 -13.67 4.15 -26.18
N LEU A 344 -13.23 5.37 -26.52
CA LEU A 344 -12.14 6.03 -25.82
C LEU A 344 -12.68 6.80 -24.62
N ARG A 345 -12.07 6.54 -23.45
CA ARG A 345 -12.17 7.38 -22.27
C ARG A 345 -10.77 7.84 -21.93
N ALA A 346 -10.63 9.11 -21.62
CA ALA A 346 -9.33 9.68 -21.30
C ALA A 346 -9.45 10.73 -20.19
N ARG A 347 -8.41 10.84 -19.39
CA ARG A 347 -8.29 11.87 -18.36
C ARG A 347 -6.85 12.35 -18.25
N PHE A 348 -6.71 13.64 -18.17
CA PHE A 348 -5.50 14.33 -17.75
C PHE A 348 -5.76 14.97 -16.39
N GLN A 349 -4.78 14.92 -15.49
CA GLN A 349 -4.86 15.56 -14.19
C GLN A 349 -3.47 16.06 -13.77
N LEU A 350 -3.38 17.32 -13.38
CA LEU A 350 -2.24 17.91 -12.71
C LEU A 350 -2.64 18.17 -11.26
N GLU A 351 -1.92 17.58 -10.33
CA GLU A 351 -2.11 17.77 -8.89
C GLU A 351 -0.92 18.54 -8.33
N HIS A 352 -1.18 19.60 -7.57
CA HIS A 352 -0.17 20.35 -6.85
C HIS A 352 -0.55 20.47 -5.38
N ARG A 353 0.34 20.03 -4.48
CA ARG A 353 0.19 20.22 -3.04
C ARG A 353 0.68 21.61 -2.69
N TRP A 354 -0.25 22.54 -2.58
CA TRP A 354 0.08 23.93 -2.26
C TRP A 354 0.54 24.12 -0.81
N LEU A 355 -0.17 23.46 0.12
CA LEU A 355 0.16 23.40 1.55
C LEU A 355 -0.11 21.96 2.03
N PRO A 356 0.38 21.53 3.21
CA PRO A 356 0.17 20.15 3.68
C PRO A 356 -1.28 19.69 3.67
N GLN A 357 -2.22 20.62 3.91
CA GLN A 357 -3.66 20.32 4.00
C GLN A 357 -4.45 20.72 2.74
N HIS A 358 -3.82 21.33 1.73
CA HIS A 358 -4.51 21.87 0.56
C HIS A 358 -3.91 21.32 -0.73
N ARG A 359 -4.77 20.94 -1.65
CA ARG A 359 -4.39 20.42 -2.96
C ARG A 359 -5.12 21.20 -4.06
N PHE A 360 -4.35 21.67 -5.02
CA PHE A 360 -4.86 22.23 -6.26
C PHE A 360 -4.86 21.14 -7.34
N ILE A 361 -5.93 21.08 -8.12
CA ILE A 361 -6.07 20.16 -9.24
C ILE A 361 -6.48 20.95 -10.47
N ALA A 362 -5.78 20.71 -11.59
CA ALA A 362 -6.25 21.06 -12.92
C ALA A 362 -6.49 19.77 -13.69
N ASP A 363 -7.65 19.60 -14.31
CA ASP A 363 -7.99 18.37 -15.01
C ASP A 363 -8.77 18.60 -16.29
N ALA A 364 -8.67 17.61 -17.18
CA ALA A 364 -9.52 17.47 -18.34
C ALA A 364 -9.91 16.00 -18.52
N ALA A 365 -11.16 15.73 -18.82
CA ALA A 365 -11.68 14.39 -19.02
C ALA A 365 -12.53 14.32 -20.29
N TYR A 366 -12.39 13.21 -21.01
CA TYR A 366 -13.18 12.88 -22.19
C TYR A 366 -13.97 11.61 -21.94
N ARG A 367 -15.30 11.66 -22.12
CA ARG A 367 -16.25 10.57 -21.87
C ARG A 367 -16.13 9.95 -20.50
N GLN A 368 -16.16 10.79 -19.47
CA GLN A 368 -16.20 10.34 -18.10
C GLN A 368 -17.57 9.76 -17.77
N ARG A 369 -17.61 8.50 -17.30
CA ARG A 369 -18.83 7.89 -16.79
C ARG A 369 -18.95 8.18 -15.28
N VAL A 370 -20.15 8.59 -14.88
CA VAL A 370 -20.51 8.94 -13.51
C VAL A 370 -21.70 8.10 -13.08
N PHE A 371 -21.62 7.41 -11.96
CA PHE A 371 -22.79 6.75 -11.38
C PHE A 371 -23.50 7.72 -10.44
N ASN A 372 -24.73 8.11 -10.77
CA ASN A 372 -25.48 9.12 -10.03
C ASN A 372 -26.71 8.54 -9.34
N GLY A 373 -26.49 7.74 -8.31
CA GLY A 373 -27.56 7.24 -7.46
C GLY A 373 -28.64 6.48 -8.25
N SER A 374 -29.90 6.82 -8.00
CA SER A 374 -31.06 6.22 -8.68
C SER A 374 -31.17 6.53 -10.16
N LEU A 375 -30.45 7.54 -10.67
CA LEU A 375 -30.35 7.81 -12.12
C LEU A 375 -29.45 6.81 -12.82
N GLY A 376 -28.60 6.06 -12.09
CA GLY A 376 -27.68 5.12 -12.69
C GLY A 376 -26.43 5.75 -13.26
N PHE A 377 -25.93 5.21 -14.39
CA PHE A 377 -24.73 5.74 -15.04
C PHE A 377 -25.06 6.83 -16.05
N GLU A 378 -24.38 7.96 -15.88
CA GLU A 378 -24.44 9.13 -16.73
C GLU A 378 -23.08 9.39 -17.38
N ASP A 379 -23.05 9.88 -18.61
CA ASP A 379 -21.82 10.18 -19.33
C ASP A 379 -21.57 11.71 -19.39
N VAL A 380 -20.39 12.13 -18.96
CA VAL A 380 -19.86 13.47 -19.20
C VAL A 380 -19.00 13.40 -20.45
N ARG A 381 -19.49 13.98 -21.55
CA ARG A 381 -18.80 13.94 -22.85
C ARG A 381 -17.43 14.59 -22.80
N PHE A 382 -17.37 15.76 -22.16
CA PHE A 382 -16.14 16.50 -21.92
C PHE A 382 -16.26 17.31 -20.64
N GLY A 383 -15.17 17.39 -19.90
CA GLY A 383 -15.06 18.27 -18.74
C GLY A 383 -13.62 18.73 -18.55
N ALA A 384 -13.43 20.03 -18.32
CA ALA A 384 -12.12 20.56 -17.99
C ALA A 384 -12.25 21.68 -16.96
N GLY A 385 -11.28 21.81 -16.07
CA GLY A 385 -11.32 22.86 -15.07
C GLY A 385 -10.26 22.75 -14.00
N VAL A 386 -10.51 23.50 -12.93
CA VAL A 386 -9.63 23.58 -11.77
C VAL A 386 -10.40 23.38 -10.48
N ALA A 387 -9.75 22.83 -9.48
CA ALA A 387 -10.30 22.65 -8.15
C ALA A 387 -9.24 22.91 -7.07
N LEU A 388 -9.68 23.49 -5.96
CA LEU A 388 -8.93 23.61 -4.72
C LEU A 388 -9.71 22.83 -3.65
N LEU A 389 -9.03 21.91 -2.97
CA LEU A 389 -9.67 21.06 -1.97
C LEU A 389 -8.76 20.77 -0.78
N SER A 390 -9.38 20.34 0.32
CA SER A 390 -8.64 19.79 1.44
C SER A 390 -7.99 18.46 1.05
N ASN A 391 -6.66 18.37 1.11
CA ASN A 391 -5.90 17.13 0.82
C ASN A 391 -6.24 16.02 1.82
N GLN A 392 -6.46 16.42 3.07
CA GLN A 392 -6.89 15.56 4.18
C GLN A 392 -7.97 16.31 4.96
N PRO A 393 -8.82 15.61 5.75
CA PRO A 393 -9.72 16.27 6.67
C PRO A 393 -8.94 17.19 7.60
N ILE A 394 -9.36 18.47 7.66
CA ILE A 394 -8.77 19.46 8.56
C ILE A 394 -9.35 19.22 9.93
N THR A 395 -8.51 18.86 10.87
CA THR A 395 -8.91 18.62 12.25
C THR A 395 -9.11 19.95 12.97
N LEU A 396 -10.30 20.17 13.52
CA LEU A 396 -10.67 21.41 14.20
C LEU A 396 -10.51 21.36 15.72
N ASP A 397 -10.39 20.16 16.29
CA ASP A 397 -10.23 19.96 17.73
C ASP A 397 -8.96 19.15 18.06
N LYS A 398 -8.46 19.30 19.30
CA LYS A 398 -7.26 18.59 19.77
C LYS A 398 -7.47 17.06 19.85
N ALA A 399 -8.70 16.60 19.98
CA ALA A 399 -9.04 15.18 20.06
C ALA A 399 -9.11 14.50 18.68
N GLY A 400 -9.02 15.29 17.59
CA GLY A 400 -9.10 14.75 16.23
C GLY A 400 -10.50 14.26 15.83
N THR A 401 -11.52 14.60 16.62
CA THR A 401 -12.88 14.06 16.44
C THR A 401 -13.72 14.89 15.48
N THR A 402 -13.42 16.20 15.36
CA THR A 402 -14.16 17.14 14.49
C THR A 402 -13.30 17.45 13.26
N GLN A 403 -13.86 17.22 12.09
CA GLN A 403 -13.15 17.31 10.82
C GLN A 403 -13.92 18.16 9.82
N LEU A 404 -13.19 19.01 9.11
CA LEU A 404 -13.68 19.86 8.03
C LEU A 404 -13.07 19.39 6.71
N GLN A 405 -13.91 19.29 5.68
CA GLN A 405 -13.49 19.08 4.30
C GLN A 405 -14.17 20.10 3.39
N TYR A 406 -13.47 20.54 2.35
CA TYR A 406 -14.04 21.46 1.37
C TYR A 406 -13.54 21.16 -0.04
N VAL A 407 -14.33 21.58 -1.02
CA VAL A 407 -14.01 21.62 -2.44
C VAL A 407 -14.52 22.93 -3.02
N LEU A 408 -13.65 23.63 -3.74
CA LEU A 408 -13.99 24.76 -4.59
C LEU A 408 -13.56 24.43 -6.01
N SER A 409 -14.45 24.50 -7.00
CA SER A 409 -14.08 24.18 -8.37
C SER A 409 -14.77 25.09 -9.39
N ALA A 410 -14.08 25.29 -10.52
CA ALA A 410 -14.60 25.97 -11.71
C ALA A 410 -14.30 25.10 -12.93
N ARG A 411 -15.33 24.70 -13.67
CA ARG A 411 -15.21 23.75 -14.76
C ARG A 411 -16.11 24.11 -15.94
N ILE A 412 -15.66 23.82 -17.15
CA ILE A 412 -16.51 23.75 -18.36
C ILE A 412 -16.88 22.29 -18.56
N ILE A 413 -18.16 22.01 -18.73
CA ILE A 413 -18.69 20.65 -18.81
C ILE A 413 -19.65 20.56 -19.98
N THR A 414 -19.49 19.50 -20.78
CA THR A 414 -20.42 19.07 -21.83
C THR A 414 -21.00 17.72 -21.44
N ALA A 415 -22.29 17.65 -21.17
CA ALA A 415 -22.96 16.44 -20.70
C ALA A 415 -24.45 16.48 -21.08
N ASP A 416 -25.12 15.34 -20.91
CA ASP A 416 -26.55 15.20 -21.11
C ASP A 416 -27.34 16.08 -20.13
N SER A 417 -28.34 16.76 -20.66
CA SER A 417 -29.13 17.77 -19.97
C SER A 417 -30.60 17.69 -20.40
N ASP A 418 -31.49 18.02 -19.47
CA ASP A 418 -32.90 18.25 -19.74
C ASP A 418 -33.30 19.73 -19.61
N ASP A 419 -32.38 20.62 -19.92
CA ASP A 419 -32.68 22.06 -19.90
C ASP A 419 -33.78 22.38 -20.91
N THR A 420 -35.02 22.42 -20.43
CA THR A 420 -36.22 22.67 -21.20
C THR A 420 -36.27 24.09 -21.77
N ASN A 421 -35.38 25.00 -21.33
CA ASN A 421 -35.26 26.34 -21.89
C ASN A 421 -34.40 26.40 -23.16
N ASP A 422 -33.94 25.24 -23.64
CA ASP A 422 -33.21 25.19 -24.91
C ASP A 422 -34.16 25.26 -26.10
N PRO A 423 -34.12 26.30 -26.91
CA PRO A 423 -34.91 26.40 -28.12
C PRO A 423 -34.54 25.35 -29.19
N ASP A 424 -33.31 24.79 -29.10
CA ASP A 424 -32.78 23.84 -30.07
C ASP A 424 -33.04 22.38 -29.69
N GLY A 425 -33.54 22.09 -28.49
CA GLY A 425 -33.87 20.74 -28.00
C GLY A 425 -32.67 19.79 -27.95
N GLN A 426 -31.44 20.33 -27.80
CA GLN A 426 -30.24 19.49 -27.78
C GLN A 426 -30.11 18.79 -26.43
N GLU A 427 -29.98 17.47 -26.46
CA GLU A 427 -29.72 16.67 -25.27
C GLU A 427 -28.35 16.96 -24.64
N LEU A 428 -27.35 17.36 -25.44
CA LEU A 428 -25.98 17.60 -25.02
C LEU A 428 -25.70 19.11 -24.84
N ARG A 429 -25.37 19.53 -23.63
CA ARG A 429 -25.12 20.95 -23.30
C ARG A 429 -23.69 21.19 -22.83
N THR A 430 -23.18 22.39 -23.13
CA THR A 430 -21.91 22.86 -22.61
C THR A 430 -22.13 24.06 -21.69
N LEU A 431 -21.88 23.89 -20.38
CA LEU A 431 -22.02 24.95 -19.40
C LEU A 431 -20.77 25.07 -18.52
N GLY A 432 -20.49 26.29 -18.07
CA GLY A 432 -19.59 26.53 -16.95
C GLY A 432 -20.27 26.11 -15.64
N ARG A 433 -19.58 25.37 -14.77
CA ARG A 433 -20.05 25.03 -13.43
C ARG A 433 -19.06 25.56 -12.40
N TYR A 434 -19.55 26.30 -11.43
CA TYR A 434 -18.83 26.78 -10.26
C TYR A 434 -19.39 26.06 -9.05
N GLN A 435 -18.56 25.30 -8.34
CA GLN A 435 -18.98 24.49 -7.21
C GLN A 435 -18.26 24.90 -5.94
N GLY A 436 -19.02 25.06 -4.86
CA GLY A 436 -18.53 25.12 -3.50
C GLY A 436 -19.15 24.01 -2.68
N ALA A 437 -18.35 23.11 -2.11
CA ALA A 437 -18.83 22.07 -1.21
C ALA A 437 -18.07 22.13 0.12
N LEU A 438 -18.81 21.95 1.21
CA LEU A 438 -18.28 21.95 2.57
C LEU A 438 -18.90 20.79 3.35
N THR A 439 -18.08 20.07 4.11
CA THR A 439 -18.54 19.03 5.04
C THR A 439 -17.88 19.21 6.39
N LEU A 440 -18.67 19.32 7.44
CA LEU A 440 -18.23 19.30 8.83
C LEU A 440 -18.75 18.02 9.46
N SER A 441 -17.87 17.20 10.01
CA SER A 441 -18.24 15.93 10.63
C SER A 441 -17.55 15.74 11.97
N ARG A 442 -18.23 15.02 12.87
CA ARG A 442 -17.69 14.59 14.15
C ARG A 442 -17.93 13.11 14.36
N SER A 443 -16.89 12.43 14.84
CA SER A 443 -16.97 11.00 15.18
C SER A 443 -16.50 10.81 16.61
N ILE A 444 -17.25 10.01 17.38
CA ILE A 444 -16.94 9.68 18.77
C ILE A 444 -16.98 8.17 18.95
N THR A 445 -16.04 7.64 19.71
CA THR A 445 -16.05 6.24 20.14
C THR A 445 -16.95 6.12 21.37
N LEU A 446 -18.02 5.35 21.25
CA LEU A 446 -18.97 5.10 22.35
C LEU A 446 -18.48 3.99 23.26
N TRP A 447 -17.87 2.98 22.68
CA TRP A 447 -17.32 1.83 23.40
C TRP A 447 -16.12 1.25 22.66
N GLN A 448 -15.13 0.81 23.41
CA GLN A 448 -13.93 0.14 22.90
C GLN A 448 -13.54 -1.00 23.83
N GLY A 449 -13.43 -2.20 23.26
CA GLY A 449 -12.92 -3.39 23.94
C GLY A 449 -11.39 -3.46 23.90
N LYS A 450 -10.87 -4.61 24.30
CA LYS A 450 -9.43 -4.89 24.24
C LYS A 450 -9.13 -5.82 23.06
N PRO A 451 -8.04 -5.60 22.31
CA PRO A 451 -7.60 -6.55 21.29
C PRO A 451 -7.08 -7.83 21.96
N LEU A 452 -7.12 -8.95 21.23
CA LEU A 452 -6.44 -10.18 21.63
C LEU A 452 -4.92 -10.03 21.49
N PRO A 453 -4.14 -10.84 22.20
CA PRO A 453 -2.70 -10.92 22.03
C PRO A 453 -2.31 -11.17 20.57
N PRO A 454 -1.21 -10.56 20.06
CA PRO A 454 -0.78 -10.71 18.68
C PRO A 454 -0.07 -12.06 18.43
N THR A 455 -0.76 -13.17 18.67
CA THR A 455 -0.26 -14.54 18.46
C THR A 455 -0.90 -15.18 17.23
N ALA A 456 -0.26 -16.21 16.69
CA ALA A 456 -0.75 -16.94 15.52
C ALA A 456 -2.10 -17.64 15.74
N THR A 457 -2.46 -17.92 16.98
CA THR A 457 -3.68 -18.65 17.36
C THR A 457 -4.81 -17.74 17.86
N GLU A 458 -4.50 -16.47 18.12
CA GLU A 458 -5.43 -15.49 18.68
C GLU A 458 -5.59 -14.27 17.76
N GLY A 459 -5.06 -13.10 18.13
CA GLY A 459 -5.31 -11.84 17.42
C GLY A 459 -4.81 -11.77 15.98
N LEU A 460 -3.84 -12.63 15.59
CA LEU A 460 -3.32 -12.74 14.23
C LEU A 460 -3.74 -14.04 13.51
N ARG A 461 -4.77 -14.71 13.99
CA ARG A 461 -5.19 -15.99 13.42
C ARG A 461 -5.72 -15.86 11.99
N PHE A 462 -6.63 -14.92 11.74
CA PHE A 462 -7.27 -14.69 10.43
C PHE A 462 -7.15 -13.24 9.95
N SER A 463 -6.42 -12.41 10.67
CA SER A 463 -6.32 -10.99 10.43
C SER A 463 -4.86 -10.55 10.46
N PRO A 464 -4.45 -9.61 9.62
CA PRO A 464 -3.08 -9.11 9.61
C PRO A 464 -2.71 -8.31 10.87
N ARG A 465 -3.67 -7.93 11.70
CA ARG A 465 -3.49 -7.24 12.99
C ARG A 465 -4.60 -7.62 13.96
N PRO A 466 -4.35 -7.61 15.27
CA PRO A 466 -5.39 -7.84 16.24
C PRO A 466 -6.51 -6.82 16.08
N LEU A 467 -7.74 -7.29 15.99
CA LEU A 467 -8.92 -6.44 15.89
C LEU A 467 -9.35 -6.00 17.28
N THR A 468 -9.62 -4.70 17.41
CA THR A 468 -10.14 -4.13 18.65
C THR A 468 -11.66 -3.94 18.50
N PRO A 469 -12.48 -4.68 19.23
CA PRO A 469 -13.92 -4.46 19.21
C PRO A 469 -14.25 -3.02 19.61
N SER A 470 -15.16 -2.39 18.87
CA SER A 470 -15.52 -0.99 19.14
C SER A 470 -16.86 -0.63 18.52
N VAL A 471 -17.51 0.36 19.09
CA VAL A 471 -18.73 0.98 18.55
C VAL A 471 -18.54 2.48 18.57
N GLY A 472 -18.84 3.13 17.48
CA GLY A 472 -18.73 4.57 17.30
C GLY A 472 -20.02 5.17 16.75
N PHE A 473 -20.21 6.43 17.06
CA PHE A 473 -21.24 7.29 16.51
C PHE A 473 -20.61 8.41 15.71
N SER A 474 -21.26 8.82 14.66
CA SER A 474 -20.81 9.91 13.82
C SER A 474 -21.98 10.78 13.37
N ALA A 475 -21.76 12.08 13.32
CA ALA A 475 -22.73 13.04 12.79
C ALA A 475 -22.00 14.07 11.94
N GLY A 476 -22.68 14.62 10.95
CA GLY A 476 -22.12 15.62 10.06
C GLY A 476 -23.20 16.48 9.39
N ILE A 477 -22.74 17.62 8.89
CA ILE A 477 -23.52 18.51 8.03
C ILE A 477 -22.71 18.80 6.79
N SER A 478 -23.37 18.97 5.65
CA SER A 478 -22.74 19.29 4.39
C SER A 478 -23.55 20.30 3.60
N SER A 479 -22.86 21.06 2.77
CA SER A 479 -23.48 21.96 1.80
C SER A 479 -22.80 21.76 0.47
N ILE A 480 -23.58 21.63 -0.61
CA ILE A 480 -23.11 21.58 -2.00
C ILE A 480 -23.83 22.69 -2.75
N ASN A 481 -23.07 23.60 -3.33
CA ASN A 481 -23.58 24.76 -4.04
C ASN A 481 -22.99 24.75 -5.45
N ASN A 482 -23.82 24.50 -6.45
CA ASN A 482 -23.47 24.54 -7.85
C ASN A 482 -24.15 25.72 -8.53
N PHE A 483 -23.36 26.51 -9.24
CA PHE A 483 -23.80 27.63 -10.07
C PHE A 483 -23.41 27.36 -11.51
N TYR A 484 -24.33 27.54 -12.43
CA TYR A 484 -24.12 27.26 -13.86
C TYR A 484 -24.13 28.54 -14.68
N SER A 485 -23.41 28.57 -15.81
CA SER A 485 -23.29 29.76 -16.66
C SER A 485 -24.60 30.16 -17.34
N ASN A 486 -25.61 29.28 -17.39
CA ASN A 486 -26.96 29.61 -17.84
C ASN A 486 -27.84 30.22 -16.77
N GLY A 487 -27.30 30.49 -15.56
CA GLY A 487 -28.05 31.06 -14.41
C GLY A 487 -28.70 30.00 -13.52
N ALA A 488 -28.75 28.73 -13.90
CA ALA A 488 -29.27 27.67 -13.04
C ALA A 488 -28.43 27.53 -11.76
N THR A 489 -29.07 27.14 -10.67
CA THR A 489 -28.39 26.94 -9.37
C THR A 489 -28.92 25.68 -8.70
N GLN A 490 -28.02 24.86 -8.17
CA GLN A 490 -28.36 23.72 -7.31
C GLN A 490 -27.68 23.88 -5.95
N ILE A 491 -28.46 24.21 -4.94
CA ILE A 491 -28.01 24.32 -3.55
C ILE A 491 -28.63 23.18 -2.75
N VAL A 492 -27.79 22.36 -2.14
CA VAL A 492 -28.21 21.21 -1.35
C VAL A 492 -27.55 21.28 0.02
N LEU A 493 -28.38 21.24 1.07
CA LEU A 493 -27.93 21.06 2.44
C LEU A 493 -28.14 19.58 2.82
N GLY A 494 -27.13 18.98 3.45
CA GLY A 494 -27.16 17.59 3.89
C GLY A 494 -26.87 17.45 5.37
N GLY A 495 -27.52 16.47 5.96
CA GLY A 495 -27.16 15.91 7.25
C GLY A 495 -26.58 14.50 7.07
N ASP A 496 -25.94 14.01 8.10
CA ASP A 496 -25.51 12.62 8.15
C ASP A 496 -25.39 12.20 9.61
N VAL A 497 -26.00 11.07 9.95
CA VAL A 497 -25.90 10.45 11.27
C VAL A 497 -25.69 8.95 11.09
N GLY A 498 -24.82 8.37 11.90
CA GLY A 498 -24.56 6.93 11.75
C GLY A 498 -23.86 6.30 12.93
N PHE A 499 -24.04 4.99 12.98
CA PHE A 499 -23.34 4.10 13.89
C PHE A 499 -22.43 3.18 13.07
N SER A 500 -21.26 2.93 13.59
CA SER A 500 -20.35 1.93 13.04
C SER A 500 -19.66 1.18 14.16
N GLY A 501 -19.31 -0.06 13.90
CA GLY A 501 -18.60 -0.85 14.90
C GLY A 501 -18.09 -2.15 14.36
N GLN A 502 -17.27 -2.78 15.17
CA GLN A 502 -16.82 -4.15 14.99
C GLN A 502 -16.90 -4.87 16.33
N LEU A 503 -17.48 -6.04 16.32
CA LEU A 503 -17.68 -6.92 17.46
C LEU A 503 -16.89 -8.20 17.25
N GLY A 504 -16.33 -8.76 18.33
CA GLY A 504 -15.48 -9.93 18.25
C GLY A 504 -14.06 -9.65 17.70
N HIS A 505 -13.31 -10.71 17.47
CA HIS A 505 -11.86 -10.60 17.21
C HIS A 505 -11.39 -11.28 15.93
N PHE A 506 -12.29 -11.97 15.22
CA PHE A 506 -11.95 -12.75 14.03
C PHE A 506 -10.88 -13.82 14.33
N ALA A 507 -11.03 -14.51 15.45
CA ALA A 507 -10.06 -15.47 15.98
C ALA A 507 -10.62 -16.87 16.20
N LYS A 508 -11.94 -17.02 16.44
CA LYS A 508 -12.61 -18.33 16.59
C LYS A 508 -13.07 -18.88 15.25
N ASN A 509 -13.51 -20.13 15.25
CA ASN A 509 -13.89 -20.80 14.01
C ASN A 509 -15.23 -20.34 13.43
N TRP A 510 -16.17 -19.89 14.24
CA TRP A 510 -17.53 -19.58 13.83
C TRP A 510 -17.99 -18.24 14.39
N PHE A 511 -18.54 -17.37 13.56
CA PHE A 511 -19.28 -16.16 13.89
C PHE A 511 -18.65 -15.25 14.96
N ASP A 512 -17.32 -15.27 15.08
CA ASP A 512 -16.58 -14.49 16.09
C ASP A 512 -16.39 -13.02 15.69
N TYR A 513 -16.73 -12.64 14.47
CA TYR A 513 -16.52 -11.28 13.99
C TYR A 513 -17.70 -10.77 13.18
N THR A 514 -18.18 -9.59 13.58
CA THR A 514 -19.16 -8.79 12.86
C THR A 514 -18.70 -7.35 12.80
N ALA A 515 -18.56 -6.77 11.60
CA ALA A 515 -18.42 -5.33 11.44
C ALA A 515 -19.66 -4.77 10.76
N PHE A 516 -20.10 -3.61 11.19
CA PHE A 516 -21.28 -2.97 10.66
C PHE A 516 -21.13 -1.46 10.56
N ARG A 517 -21.87 -0.87 9.64
CA ARG A 517 -22.11 0.57 9.55
C ARG A 517 -23.54 0.76 9.07
N VAL A 518 -24.25 1.65 9.77
CA VAL A 518 -25.58 2.11 9.39
C VAL A 518 -25.54 3.63 9.44
N SER A 519 -25.86 4.29 8.35
CA SER A 519 -25.96 5.75 8.33
C SER A 519 -27.18 6.21 7.55
N TYR A 520 -27.75 7.30 8.00
CA TYR A 520 -28.86 8.01 7.36
C TYR A 520 -28.38 9.39 6.96
N SER A 521 -28.60 9.76 5.71
CA SER A 521 -28.10 10.99 5.09
C SER A 521 -29.25 11.73 4.41
N PRO A 522 -30.04 12.54 5.19
CA PRO A 522 -31.06 13.41 4.61
C PRO A 522 -30.42 14.57 3.86
N ARG A 523 -31.04 14.96 2.75
CA ARG A 523 -30.63 16.06 1.90
C ARG A 523 -31.82 16.93 1.56
N PHE A 524 -31.61 18.23 1.59
CA PHE A 524 -32.62 19.24 1.30
C PHE A 524 -32.13 20.09 0.14
N ARG A 525 -32.78 19.97 -1.01
CA ARG A 525 -32.52 20.84 -2.14
C ARG A 525 -33.28 22.15 -1.95
N LEU A 526 -32.56 23.25 -1.91
CA LEU A 526 -33.10 24.60 -1.64
C LEU A 526 -33.47 25.37 -2.92
N THR A 527 -32.90 24.97 -4.04
CA THR A 527 -33.10 25.59 -5.34
C THR A 527 -33.51 24.56 -6.39
N GLU A 528 -33.44 24.88 -7.66
CA GLU A 528 -33.72 23.97 -8.77
C GLU A 528 -32.74 22.79 -8.81
N ALA A 529 -33.02 21.81 -9.63
CA ALA A 529 -32.12 20.71 -9.89
C ALA A 529 -30.98 21.18 -10.81
N SER A 530 -29.84 20.46 -10.79
CA SER A 530 -28.82 20.62 -11.82
C SER A 530 -29.40 20.45 -13.22
N PRO A 531 -29.00 21.27 -14.19
CA PRO A 531 -29.35 21.05 -15.59
C PRO A 531 -28.76 19.73 -16.13
N PHE A 532 -27.68 19.22 -15.52
CA PHE A 532 -27.03 17.97 -15.94
C PHE A 532 -27.51 16.77 -15.13
N PHE A 533 -27.76 15.63 -15.78
CA PHE A 533 -28.16 14.39 -15.10
C PHE A 533 -27.05 13.86 -14.20
N PHE A 534 -25.78 13.95 -14.60
CA PHE A 534 -24.67 13.33 -13.85
C PHE A 534 -24.43 13.92 -12.46
N ASP A 535 -24.80 15.19 -12.18
CA ASP A 535 -24.62 15.82 -10.87
C ASP A 535 -25.94 16.29 -10.22
N ARG A 536 -27.08 15.91 -10.81
CA ARG A 536 -28.40 16.16 -10.25
C ARG A 536 -28.59 15.37 -8.96
N ARG A 537 -28.98 16.04 -7.88
CA ARG A 537 -29.25 15.39 -6.60
C ARG A 537 -30.72 14.98 -6.50
N VAL A 538 -31.00 13.74 -6.88
CA VAL A 538 -32.35 13.17 -6.86
C VAL A 538 -32.64 12.42 -5.56
N ASP A 539 -31.68 11.67 -5.05
CA ASP A 539 -31.83 10.89 -3.83
C ASP A 539 -31.69 11.82 -2.60
N GLN A 540 -32.83 12.09 -1.95
CA GLN A 540 -32.88 13.02 -0.81
C GLN A 540 -32.77 12.34 0.53
N GLN A 541 -33.23 11.12 0.65
CA GLN A 541 -33.18 10.33 1.90
C GLN A 541 -32.40 9.03 1.65
N VAL A 542 -31.13 9.05 1.99
CA VAL A 542 -30.22 7.92 1.69
C VAL A 542 -29.85 7.19 2.96
N VAL A 543 -29.97 5.87 2.94
CA VAL A 543 -29.47 4.96 3.98
C VAL A 543 -28.33 4.14 3.42
N ASN A 544 -27.20 4.13 4.13
CA ASN A 544 -26.08 3.26 3.82
C ASN A 544 -25.93 2.19 4.87
N LEU A 545 -25.84 0.95 4.41
CA LEU A 545 -25.68 -0.24 5.23
C LEU A 545 -24.40 -0.96 4.81
N PHE A 546 -23.55 -1.23 5.76
CA PHE A 546 -22.41 -2.13 5.56
C PHE A 546 -22.47 -3.22 6.63
N LEU A 547 -22.27 -4.45 6.19
CA LEU A 547 -22.13 -5.62 7.06
C LEU A 547 -20.96 -6.46 6.57
N ALA A 548 -20.09 -6.86 7.49
CA ALA A 548 -19.09 -7.89 7.28
C ALA A 548 -19.21 -8.92 8.38
N GLN A 549 -19.57 -10.16 8.03
CA GLN A 549 -19.81 -11.24 8.96
C GLN A 549 -18.85 -12.40 8.69
N GLN A 550 -18.09 -12.80 9.70
CA GLN A 550 -17.37 -14.07 9.64
C GLN A 550 -18.38 -15.22 9.54
N ILE A 551 -18.15 -16.12 8.60
CA ILE A 551 -18.96 -17.33 8.44
C ILE A 551 -18.28 -18.51 9.13
N PHE A 552 -17.07 -18.83 8.68
CA PHE A 552 -16.29 -19.94 9.20
C PHE A 552 -14.79 -19.71 9.00
N GLY A 553 -14.01 -19.86 10.08
CA GLY A 553 -12.56 -19.71 10.04
C GLY A 553 -12.13 -18.36 9.41
N PRO A 554 -11.30 -18.37 8.35
CA PRO A 554 -10.85 -17.16 7.66
C PRO A 554 -11.89 -16.56 6.68
N LEU A 555 -13.06 -17.20 6.52
CA LEU A 555 -14.07 -16.79 5.54
C LEU A 555 -15.06 -15.81 6.13
N ARG A 556 -15.24 -14.65 5.48
CA ARG A 556 -16.29 -13.68 5.83
C ARG A 556 -17.07 -13.22 4.59
N ALA A 557 -18.38 -13.05 4.76
CA ALA A 557 -19.25 -12.40 3.79
C ALA A 557 -19.33 -10.91 4.08
N THR A 558 -19.49 -10.11 3.03
CA THR A 558 -19.65 -8.66 3.12
C THR A 558 -20.81 -8.20 2.25
N ALA A 559 -21.50 -7.17 2.69
CA ALA A 559 -22.53 -6.48 1.95
C ALA A 559 -22.41 -4.98 2.19
N ASN A 560 -22.42 -4.19 1.12
CA ASN A 560 -22.48 -2.74 1.18
C ASN A 560 -23.67 -2.28 0.34
N ILE A 561 -24.70 -1.74 0.96
CA ILE A 561 -25.99 -1.42 0.34
C ILE A 561 -26.30 0.05 0.57
N THR A 562 -26.64 0.75 -0.51
CA THR A 562 -27.17 2.12 -0.48
C THR A 562 -28.62 2.09 -0.91
N LEU A 563 -29.48 2.65 -0.10
CA LEU A 563 -30.92 2.71 -0.32
C LEU A 563 -31.36 4.17 -0.43
N SER A 564 -32.30 4.45 -1.35
CA SER A 564 -33.13 5.65 -1.31
C SER A 564 -34.44 5.32 -0.57
N LEU A 565 -34.86 6.20 0.31
CA LEU A 565 -36.17 6.15 0.98
C LEU A 565 -37.16 7.16 0.39
N ASP A 566 -36.82 7.78 -0.71
CA ASP A 566 -37.70 8.67 -1.44
C ASP A 566 -38.91 7.89 -1.99
N ASN A 567 -39.99 8.56 -2.33
CA ASN A 567 -41.21 7.93 -2.91
C ASN A 567 -41.94 6.90 -2.00
N GLY A 568 -41.73 6.97 -0.68
CA GLY A 568 -42.52 6.15 0.28
C GLY A 568 -42.12 4.68 0.34
N GLY A 569 -40.98 4.28 -0.24
CA GLY A 569 -40.44 2.91 -0.19
C GLY A 569 -38.92 2.89 -0.23
N ALA A 570 -38.33 1.76 0.15
CA ALA A 570 -36.88 1.57 0.06
C ALA A 570 -36.52 1.05 -1.35
N GLN A 571 -35.73 1.80 -2.08
CA GLN A 571 -35.16 1.41 -3.37
C GLN A 571 -33.65 1.21 -3.23
N ILE A 572 -33.15 0.08 -3.72
CA ILE A 572 -31.70 -0.14 -3.79
C ILE A 572 -31.12 0.74 -4.88
N ILE A 573 -30.23 1.64 -4.49
CA ILE A 573 -29.43 2.45 -5.42
C ILE A 573 -28.21 1.66 -5.87
N SER A 574 -27.54 1.01 -4.93
CA SER A 574 -26.33 0.22 -5.20
C SER A 574 -26.17 -0.84 -4.11
N ALA A 575 -25.84 -2.05 -4.50
CA ALA A 575 -25.49 -3.12 -3.57
C ALA A 575 -24.22 -3.82 -4.04
N THR A 576 -23.23 -3.95 -3.18
CA THR A 576 -22.04 -4.74 -3.47
C THR A 576 -21.94 -5.88 -2.46
N TYR A 577 -21.90 -7.08 -2.98
CA TYR A 577 -21.75 -8.30 -2.19
C TYR A 577 -20.35 -8.86 -2.37
N GLY A 578 -19.78 -9.38 -1.31
CA GLY A 578 -18.43 -9.94 -1.34
C GLY A 578 -18.26 -11.17 -0.46
N LEU A 579 -17.32 -12.01 -0.84
CA LEU A 579 -16.83 -13.12 -0.04
C LEU A 579 -15.32 -12.99 0.05
N GLU A 580 -14.78 -12.96 1.27
CA GLU A 580 -13.37 -12.79 1.53
C GLU A 580 -12.81 -13.94 2.36
N TYR A 581 -11.74 -14.52 1.87
CA TYR A 581 -10.85 -15.41 2.60
C TYR A 581 -9.66 -14.59 3.12
N SER A 582 -9.59 -14.37 4.43
CA SER A 582 -8.61 -13.46 5.05
C SER A 582 -7.64 -14.23 5.94
N ARG A 583 -6.37 -14.06 5.69
CA ARG A 583 -5.28 -14.59 6.51
C ARG A 583 -4.41 -13.44 7.02
N ARG A 584 -3.52 -13.69 7.99
CA ARG A 584 -2.63 -12.64 8.52
C ARG A 584 -1.67 -12.08 7.45
N THR A 585 -1.28 -12.90 6.48
CA THR A 585 -0.27 -12.53 5.47
C THR A 585 -0.86 -12.23 4.10
N TYR A 586 -2.06 -12.74 3.81
CA TYR A 586 -2.73 -12.52 2.53
C TYR A 586 -4.26 -12.53 2.66
N GLY A 587 -4.93 -12.09 1.64
CA GLY A 587 -6.38 -12.19 1.49
C GLY A 587 -6.78 -12.35 0.04
N VAL A 588 -7.86 -13.09 -0.18
CA VAL A 588 -8.52 -13.24 -1.49
C VAL A 588 -9.97 -12.87 -1.33
N SER A 589 -10.50 -12.02 -2.17
CA SER A 589 -11.90 -11.65 -2.16
C SER A 589 -12.51 -11.68 -3.55
N VAL A 590 -13.77 -12.07 -3.61
CA VAL A 590 -14.61 -11.98 -4.79
C VAL A 590 -15.74 -11.02 -4.45
N PHE A 591 -16.06 -10.11 -5.36
CA PHE A 591 -17.16 -9.16 -5.17
C PHE A 591 -17.99 -9.00 -6.44
N PHE A 592 -19.22 -8.60 -6.27
CA PHE A 592 -20.14 -8.29 -7.36
C PHE A 592 -21.13 -7.20 -6.96
N ASN A 593 -21.34 -6.26 -7.88
CA ASN A 593 -22.34 -5.19 -7.79
C ASN A 593 -23.31 -5.33 -8.96
N PRO A 594 -24.55 -5.76 -8.72
CA PRO A 594 -25.54 -5.97 -9.77
C PRO A 594 -26.00 -4.67 -10.44
N GLU A 595 -26.20 -3.57 -9.69
CA GLU A 595 -26.68 -2.29 -10.24
C GLU A 595 -25.67 -1.66 -11.19
N ARG A 596 -24.39 -1.85 -10.90
CA ARG A 596 -23.30 -1.40 -11.75
C ARG A 596 -22.89 -2.42 -12.81
N ALA A 597 -23.38 -3.66 -12.66
CA ALA A 597 -22.98 -4.82 -13.47
C ALA A 597 -21.45 -5.00 -13.50
N GLN A 598 -20.83 -4.92 -12.34
CA GLN A 598 -19.37 -4.98 -12.15
C GLN A 598 -19.00 -5.96 -11.05
N GLY A 599 -17.83 -6.60 -11.18
CA GLY A 599 -17.31 -7.53 -10.21
C GLY A 599 -15.87 -7.91 -10.47
N GLY A 600 -15.29 -8.70 -9.57
CA GLY A 600 -13.91 -9.12 -9.75
C GLY A 600 -13.37 -9.96 -8.60
N ILE A 601 -12.11 -10.38 -8.79
CA ILE A 601 -11.33 -11.07 -7.79
C ILE A 601 -10.19 -10.16 -7.38
N LEU A 602 -10.03 -9.96 -6.08
CA LEU A 602 -8.97 -9.18 -5.49
C LEU A 602 -8.06 -10.09 -4.66
N PHE A 603 -6.77 -9.91 -4.83
CA PHE A 603 -5.76 -10.56 -4.02
C PHE A 603 -4.98 -9.51 -3.25
N ARG A 604 -4.79 -9.71 -1.97
CA ARG A 604 -4.07 -8.81 -1.08
C ARG A 604 -2.92 -9.53 -0.42
N LEU A 605 -1.73 -8.94 -0.48
CA LEU A 605 -0.59 -9.31 0.35
C LEU A 605 -0.43 -8.29 1.47
N ASN A 606 -0.42 -8.76 2.70
CA ASN A 606 -0.24 -7.91 3.85
C ASN A 606 1.26 -7.75 4.11
N GLU A 607 1.74 -6.49 4.29
CA GLU A 607 3.12 -6.15 4.69
C GLU A 607 4.26 -6.49 3.71
N PHE A 608 3.97 -7.00 2.53
CA PHE A 608 4.86 -6.80 1.40
C PHE A 608 4.60 -5.38 0.84
N ASN A 609 5.58 -4.78 0.15
CA ASN A 609 5.38 -3.53 -0.62
C ASN A 609 4.32 -3.66 -1.74
N TRP A 610 3.66 -4.77 -1.82
CA TRP A 610 2.57 -5.05 -2.71
C TRP A 610 1.27 -4.83 -1.95
N THR A 611 0.90 -3.58 -1.80
CA THR A 611 -0.38 -3.23 -1.22
C THR A 611 -1.45 -3.33 -2.31
N GLY A 612 -2.15 -4.44 -2.33
CA GLY A 612 -3.49 -4.47 -2.89
C GLY A 612 -4.40 -3.53 -2.10
N ASN A 613 -5.54 -3.15 -2.66
CA ASN A 613 -6.52 -2.34 -1.96
C ASN A 613 -6.88 -3.00 -0.61
N PRO A 614 -6.66 -2.33 0.54
CA PRO A 614 -6.96 -2.91 1.84
C PRO A 614 -8.46 -3.13 2.08
N GLU A 615 -9.31 -2.50 1.28
CA GLU A 615 -10.75 -2.64 1.32
C GLU A 615 -11.25 -3.26 0.02
N PRO A 616 -11.62 -4.55 0.02
CA PRO A 616 -12.02 -5.28 -1.18
C PRO A 616 -13.28 -4.73 -1.85
N LEU A 617 -14.04 -3.92 -1.16
CA LEU A 617 -15.29 -3.32 -1.62
C LEU A 617 -15.15 -1.85 -2.04
N LEU A 618 -13.97 -1.25 -1.90
CA LEU A 618 -13.74 0.06 -2.48
C LEU A 618 -13.61 -0.07 -3.99
N GLU A 619 -14.41 0.69 -4.67
CA GLU A 619 -14.55 0.70 -6.12
C GLU A 619 -13.19 0.89 -6.83
N ARG A 620 -12.69 -0.18 -7.42
CA ARG A 620 -11.62 -0.12 -8.42
C ARG A 620 -12.10 0.50 -9.74
N ASP A 621 -13.40 0.76 -9.83
CA ASP A 621 -14.11 0.79 -11.09
C ASP A 621 -14.15 2.12 -11.77
N GLN A 622 -13.63 3.14 -11.15
CA GLN A 622 -13.48 4.38 -11.85
C GLN A 622 -12.08 4.44 -12.42
N ILE A 623 -11.97 3.98 -13.66
CA ILE A 623 -10.80 4.18 -14.51
C ILE A 623 -10.41 5.66 -14.52
N VAL A 624 -11.37 6.50 -14.25
CA VAL A 624 -11.23 7.93 -14.06
C VAL A 624 -11.82 8.30 -12.70
N PRO A 625 -10.99 8.60 -11.67
CA PRO A 625 -11.51 9.05 -10.37
C PRO A 625 -12.40 10.28 -10.55
N ARG A 626 -13.52 10.32 -9.86
CA ARG A 626 -14.44 11.45 -9.93
C ARG A 626 -13.85 12.68 -9.24
N LEU A 627 -13.71 13.80 -9.94
CA LEU A 627 -13.47 15.10 -9.33
C LEU A 627 -14.74 15.71 -8.72
N ASP A 628 -15.89 15.32 -9.23
CA ASP A 628 -17.21 15.72 -8.73
C ASP A 628 -17.64 14.95 -7.47
N ALA A 629 -16.89 13.92 -7.12
CA ALA A 629 -17.04 13.20 -5.86
C ALA A 629 -16.13 13.73 -4.74
N LEU A 630 -15.23 14.65 -5.07
CA LEU A 630 -14.42 15.38 -4.10
C LEU A 630 -15.18 16.57 -3.56
#